data_71af0f76f5d47c9fa2367f23a25253bf
#
_entry.id   71af0f76f5d47c9fa2367f23a25253bf
#
_cell.length_a   1.000
_cell.length_b   1.000
_cell.length_c   1.000
_cell.angle_alpha   90.00
_cell.angle_beta   90.00
_cell.angle_gamma   90.00
#
_symmetry.space_group_name_H-M   'P 1'
#
loop_
_entity.id
_entity.type
_entity.pdbx_description
1 polymer ?
#
loop_
_entity_poly.entity_id
_entity_poly.type
_entity_poly.pdbx_seq_one_letter_code
_entity_poly.pdbx_strand_id
1 'polypeptide(L)'
;MKLRKSLLTALCIASFGGLAVPVTAGAAVQVYLNVAPPAVRYEAVPAPRAGYTWAPGYWNAKNNRHYWQAGHWERARKGYHYNQPTWTQHNDRWQLESGRWNKGDRDGDGVPNSIDRAPDNPTRH
;
A
#
# COMPACT_ATOMS: atom_id res chain seq x y z
N MET A 1 -31.82 75.36 2.29
CA MET A 1 -31.59 74.16 1.54
C MET A 1 -30.54 73.33 2.26
N LYS A 2 -30.95 72.27 2.90
CA LYS A 2 -30.00 71.40 3.70
C LYS A 2 -29.87 70.07 3.01
N LEU A 3 -28.65 69.78 2.49
CA LEU A 3 -28.26 68.46 1.97
C LEU A 3 -28.16 67.46 3.12
N ARG A 4 -28.94 66.40 3.08
CA ARG A 4 -28.81 65.27 3.97
C ARG A 4 -27.89 64.22 3.29
N LYS A 5 -26.72 64.04 3.87
CA LYS A 5 -25.79 63.00 3.49
C LYS A 5 -26.28 61.71 4.12
N SER A 6 -26.69 60.75 3.29
CA SER A 6 -26.97 59.38 3.71
C SER A 6 -25.71 58.59 3.74
N LEU A 7 -25.31 58.13 4.92
CA LEU A 7 -24.21 57.14 5.09
C LEU A 7 -24.77 55.78 4.72
N LEU A 8 -24.27 55.21 3.63
CA LEU A 8 -24.42 53.79 3.36
C LEU A 8 -23.29 53.04 4.07
N THR A 9 -23.66 52.28 5.09
CA THR A 9 -22.75 51.34 5.74
C THR A 9 -22.65 50.08 4.86
N ALA A 10 -21.53 49.87 4.17
CA ALA A 10 -21.29 48.63 3.45
C ALA A 10 -20.83 47.58 4.43
N LEU A 11 -21.63 46.53 4.59
CA LEU A 11 -21.33 45.36 5.36
C LEU A 11 -20.50 44.41 4.49
N CYS A 12 -19.17 44.40 4.68
CA CYS A 12 -18.30 43.44 4.04
C CYS A 12 -18.43 42.06 4.72
N ILE A 13 -19.18 41.16 4.07
CA ILE A 13 -19.19 39.75 4.42
C ILE A 13 -17.91 39.12 3.85
N ALA A 14 -16.92 38.92 4.70
CA ALA A 14 -15.75 38.13 4.34
C ALA A 14 -16.14 36.65 4.27
N SER A 15 -16.43 36.15 3.08
CA SER A 15 -16.57 34.74 2.81
C SER A 15 -15.17 34.10 2.87
N PHE A 16 -14.89 33.37 3.93
CA PHE A 16 -13.76 32.47 4.01
C PHE A 16 -13.98 31.32 3.01
N GLY A 17 -13.53 31.51 1.79
CA GLY A 17 -13.43 30.47 0.80
C GLY A 17 -12.35 29.48 1.23
N GLY A 18 -12.74 28.37 1.84
CA GLY A 18 -11.84 27.27 2.09
C GLY A 18 -11.30 26.75 0.75
N LEU A 19 -10.01 26.94 0.48
CA LEU A 19 -9.34 26.32 -0.64
C LEU A 19 -9.28 24.80 -0.35
N ALA A 20 -10.25 24.06 -0.90
CA ALA A 20 -10.14 22.62 -0.97
C ALA A 20 -9.00 22.29 -1.92
N VAL A 21 -7.81 21.98 -1.36
CA VAL A 21 -6.72 21.41 -2.13
C VAL A 21 -7.15 20.02 -2.62
N PRO A 22 -7.20 19.76 -3.94
CA PRO A 22 -7.49 18.43 -4.43
C PRO A 22 -6.36 17.52 -3.95
N VAL A 23 -6.69 16.56 -3.09
CA VAL A 23 -5.79 15.45 -2.79
C VAL A 23 -5.75 14.60 -4.05
N THR A 24 -4.75 14.79 -4.86
CA THR A 24 -4.44 13.87 -5.96
C THR A 24 -4.05 12.55 -5.33
N ALA A 25 -4.98 11.60 -5.35
CA ALA A 25 -4.63 10.21 -5.09
C ALA A 25 -3.60 9.82 -6.16
N GLY A 26 -2.34 9.70 -5.77
CA GLY A 26 -1.28 9.23 -6.65
C GLY A 26 -1.69 7.88 -7.21
N ALA A 27 -1.93 7.82 -8.52
CA ALA A 27 -2.16 6.56 -9.20
C ALA A 27 -0.95 5.66 -8.92
N ALA A 28 -1.18 4.46 -8.39
CA ALA A 28 -0.12 3.48 -8.21
C ALA A 28 0.53 3.23 -9.58
N VAL A 29 1.85 3.46 -9.66
CA VAL A 29 2.59 3.24 -10.91
C VAL A 29 2.58 1.73 -11.18
N GLN A 30 1.84 1.33 -12.20
CA GLN A 30 1.80 -0.06 -12.65
C GLN A 30 3.02 -0.31 -13.56
N VAL A 31 3.79 -1.32 -13.22
CA VAL A 31 4.99 -1.71 -13.97
C VAL A 31 4.65 -2.89 -14.88
N TYR A 32 4.89 -2.74 -16.17
CA TYR A 32 4.68 -3.78 -17.18
C TYR A 32 5.99 -4.12 -17.88
N LEU A 33 6.24 -5.42 -18.06
CA LEU A 33 7.36 -5.94 -18.85
C LEU A 33 6.87 -6.93 -19.90
N ASN A 34 7.55 -6.95 -21.05
CA ASN A 34 7.26 -7.92 -22.11
C ASN A 34 7.96 -9.27 -21.88
N VAL A 35 8.83 -9.34 -20.88
CA VAL A 35 9.60 -10.53 -20.56
C VAL A 35 9.11 -11.10 -19.22
N ALA A 36 8.91 -12.41 -19.17
CA ALA A 36 8.53 -13.11 -17.96
C ALA A 36 9.57 -12.91 -16.84
N PRO A 37 9.16 -12.83 -15.57
CA PRO A 37 10.09 -12.83 -14.48
C PRO A 37 10.90 -14.14 -14.46
N PRO A 38 12.19 -14.10 -14.12
CA PRO A 38 12.96 -15.30 -13.92
C PRO A 38 12.40 -16.16 -12.77
N ALA A 39 12.89 -17.41 -12.66
CA ALA A 39 12.52 -18.25 -11.53
C ALA A 39 12.86 -17.59 -10.19
N VAL A 40 11.99 -17.75 -9.21
CA VAL A 40 12.17 -17.20 -7.86
C VAL A 40 13.47 -17.74 -7.26
N ARG A 41 14.27 -16.87 -6.67
CA ARG A 41 15.49 -17.27 -5.97
C ARG A 41 15.12 -17.83 -4.60
N TYR A 42 15.77 -18.93 -4.23
CA TYR A 42 15.66 -19.44 -2.87
C TYR A 42 16.45 -18.55 -1.92
N GLU A 43 15.79 -18.11 -0.86
CA GLU A 43 16.43 -17.44 0.27
C GLU A 43 16.04 -18.18 1.56
N ALA A 44 17.02 -18.42 2.42
CA ALA A 44 16.74 -19.01 3.72
C ALA A 44 15.89 -18.01 4.53
N VAL A 45 14.73 -18.46 5.02
CA VAL A 45 13.88 -17.64 5.90
C VAL A 45 14.59 -17.54 7.25
N PRO A 46 14.88 -16.32 7.75
CA PRO A 46 15.51 -16.15 9.05
C PRO A 46 14.61 -16.63 10.19
N ALA A 47 15.20 -16.88 11.35
CA ALA A 47 14.44 -17.19 12.55
C ALA A 47 13.41 -16.09 12.86
N PRO A 48 12.21 -16.44 13.34
CA PRO A 48 11.15 -15.46 13.64
C PRO A 48 11.63 -14.31 14.52
N ARG A 49 11.21 -13.09 14.18
CA ARG A 49 11.54 -11.87 14.92
C ARG A 49 10.28 -11.26 15.49
N ALA A 50 10.20 -11.14 16.82
CA ALA A 50 9.05 -10.56 17.50
C ALA A 50 8.71 -9.15 16.97
N GLY A 51 7.44 -8.89 16.63
CA GLY A 51 6.96 -7.60 16.11
C GLY A 51 7.28 -7.37 14.63
N TYR A 52 7.78 -8.37 13.91
CA TYR A 52 8.09 -8.28 12.49
C TYR A 52 7.53 -9.47 11.71
N THR A 53 7.24 -9.23 10.44
CA THR A 53 6.85 -10.24 9.46
C THR A 53 7.93 -10.31 8.39
N TRP A 54 8.32 -11.53 7.99
CA TRP A 54 9.27 -11.69 6.90
C TRP A 54 8.58 -11.41 5.56
N ALA A 55 9.10 -10.46 4.82
CA ALA A 55 8.73 -10.20 3.43
C ALA A 55 9.73 -10.94 2.54
N PRO A 56 9.32 -12.03 1.86
CA PRO A 56 10.21 -12.80 1.00
C PRO A 56 10.77 -11.96 -0.14
N GLY A 57 11.95 -12.35 -0.65
CA GLY A 57 12.51 -11.72 -1.83
C GLY A 57 11.65 -11.96 -3.07
N TYR A 58 11.73 -11.05 -4.02
CA TYR A 58 10.96 -11.11 -5.25
C TYR A 58 11.70 -10.42 -6.41
N TRP A 59 11.30 -10.75 -7.63
CA TRP A 59 11.78 -10.03 -8.79
C TRP A 59 11.05 -8.69 -8.90
N ASN A 60 11.79 -7.61 -8.81
CA ASN A 60 11.30 -6.25 -9.02
C ASN A 60 11.68 -5.80 -10.44
N ALA A 61 11.20 -4.62 -10.87
CA ALA A 61 11.50 -4.06 -12.17
C ALA A 61 12.01 -2.63 -12.06
N LYS A 62 13.08 -2.35 -12.80
CA LYS A 62 13.63 -0.99 -12.97
C LYS A 62 14.24 -0.89 -14.35
N ASN A 63 14.05 0.24 -15.03
CA ASN A 63 14.59 0.50 -16.37
C ASN A 63 14.29 -0.65 -17.34
N ASN A 64 13.06 -1.14 -17.34
CA ASN A 64 12.58 -2.24 -18.21
C ASN A 64 13.31 -3.58 -18.01
N ARG A 65 13.89 -3.82 -16.84
CA ARG A 65 14.63 -5.06 -16.50
C ARG A 65 14.20 -5.57 -15.14
N HIS A 66 14.24 -6.90 -14.98
CA HIS A 66 14.07 -7.54 -13.69
C HIS A 66 15.35 -7.42 -12.86
N TYR A 67 15.20 -7.14 -11.57
CA TYR A 67 16.27 -7.26 -10.59
C TYR A 67 15.74 -7.92 -9.32
N TRP A 68 16.59 -8.68 -8.63
CA TRP A 68 16.19 -9.34 -7.40
C TRP A 68 16.17 -8.37 -6.23
N GLN A 69 15.01 -8.23 -5.59
CA GLN A 69 14.86 -7.56 -4.33
C GLN A 69 14.93 -8.61 -3.23
N ALA A 70 15.98 -8.56 -2.41
CA ALA A 70 16.15 -9.52 -1.31
C ALA A 70 15.03 -9.39 -0.27
N GLY A 71 14.73 -10.52 0.39
CA GLY A 71 13.78 -10.53 1.50
C GLY A 71 14.24 -9.64 2.65
N HIS A 72 13.29 -9.12 3.40
CA HIS A 72 13.55 -8.22 4.51
C HIS A 72 12.47 -8.30 5.59
N TRP A 73 12.76 -7.73 6.75
CA TRP A 73 11.80 -7.64 7.84
C TRP A 73 10.92 -6.41 7.69
N GLU A 74 9.61 -6.64 7.63
CA GLU A 74 8.58 -5.60 7.73
C GLU A 74 8.05 -5.53 9.16
N ARG A 75 7.70 -4.33 9.65
CA ARG A 75 7.05 -4.21 10.95
C ARG A 75 5.66 -4.82 10.87
N ALA A 76 5.38 -5.82 11.72
CA ALA A 76 4.07 -6.47 11.77
C ALA A 76 2.97 -5.44 12.07
N ARG A 77 1.82 -5.61 11.44
CA ARG A 77 0.62 -4.79 11.65
C ARG A 77 -0.47 -5.65 12.23
N LYS A 78 -0.82 -5.40 13.49
CA LYS A 78 -1.85 -6.16 14.20
C LYS A 78 -3.16 -6.18 13.41
N GLY A 79 -3.71 -7.36 13.18
CA GLY A 79 -4.94 -7.55 12.40
C GLY A 79 -4.74 -7.50 10.88
N TYR A 80 -3.50 -7.50 10.40
CA TYR A 80 -3.17 -7.49 8.97
C TYR A 80 -2.13 -8.57 8.66
N HIS A 81 -2.23 -9.14 7.46
CA HIS A 81 -1.20 -9.99 6.88
C HIS A 81 -0.57 -9.32 5.65
N TYR A 82 0.69 -9.64 5.40
CA TYR A 82 1.43 -9.10 4.27
C TYR A 82 1.33 -10.02 3.07
N ASN A 83 0.82 -9.49 1.96
CA ASN A 83 0.88 -10.15 0.66
C ASN A 83 2.10 -9.66 -0.09
N GLN A 84 2.98 -10.58 -0.46
CA GLN A 84 4.18 -10.25 -1.23
C GLN A 84 3.84 -9.76 -2.65
N PRO A 85 4.73 -9.01 -3.29
CA PRO A 85 4.59 -8.66 -4.70
C PRO A 85 4.55 -9.91 -5.59
N THR A 86 3.70 -9.89 -6.60
CA THR A 86 3.54 -10.99 -7.55
C THR A 86 3.51 -10.47 -8.98
N TRP A 87 3.99 -11.32 -9.92
CA TRP A 87 3.87 -11.05 -11.33
C TRP A 87 2.68 -11.81 -11.92
N THR A 88 1.81 -11.08 -12.62
CA THR A 88 0.66 -11.65 -13.33
C THR A 88 0.75 -11.32 -14.81
N GLN A 89 0.36 -12.26 -15.65
CA GLN A 89 0.35 -12.05 -17.11
C GLN A 89 -0.99 -11.48 -17.55
N HIS A 90 -0.95 -10.36 -18.25
CA HIS A 90 -2.11 -9.71 -18.87
C HIS A 90 -1.79 -9.33 -20.30
N ASN A 91 -2.56 -9.84 -21.27
CA ASN A 91 -2.44 -9.49 -22.71
C ASN A 91 -0.98 -9.51 -23.21
N ASP A 92 -0.30 -10.64 -23.07
CA ASP A 92 1.10 -10.86 -23.48
C ASP A 92 2.15 -9.99 -22.75
N ARG A 93 1.75 -9.27 -21.73
CA ARG A 93 2.67 -8.51 -20.87
C ARG A 93 2.58 -8.98 -19.42
N TRP A 94 3.68 -8.84 -18.73
CA TRP A 94 3.80 -9.15 -17.32
C TRP A 94 3.64 -7.88 -16.49
N GLN A 95 2.71 -7.90 -15.55
CA GLN A 95 2.43 -6.82 -14.61
C GLN A 95 2.93 -7.21 -13.23
N LEU A 96 3.70 -6.31 -12.60
CA LEU A 96 4.07 -6.44 -11.19
C LEU A 96 2.97 -5.84 -10.33
N GLU A 97 2.33 -6.67 -9.52
CA GLU A 97 1.46 -6.24 -8.44
C GLU A 97 2.27 -6.00 -7.19
N SER A 98 2.22 -4.78 -6.65
CA SER A 98 2.95 -4.39 -5.45
C SER A 98 2.48 -5.14 -4.21
N GLY A 99 3.42 -5.43 -3.31
CA GLY A 99 3.08 -5.97 -2.01
C GLY A 99 2.18 -5.04 -1.21
N ARG A 100 1.30 -5.63 -0.41
CA ARG A 100 0.32 -4.86 0.37
C ARG A 100 -0.06 -5.58 1.66
N TRP A 101 -0.47 -4.79 2.64
CA TRP A 101 -1.07 -5.27 3.87
C TRP A 101 -2.58 -5.40 3.70
N ASN A 102 -3.12 -6.58 3.94
CA ASN A 102 -4.54 -6.85 3.92
C ASN A 102 -5.05 -7.09 5.34
N LYS A 103 -6.23 -6.53 5.63
CA LYS A 103 -6.91 -6.76 6.92
C LYS A 103 -7.48 -8.19 6.96
N GLY A 104 -7.49 -8.80 8.14
CA GLY A 104 -8.11 -10.11 8.34
C GLY A 104 -7.19 -11.17 8.93
N ASP A 105 -6.16 -10.74 9.64
CA ASP A 105 -5.28 -11.57 10.45
C ASP A 105 -5.43 -11.12 11.91
N ARG A 106 -6.22 -11.88 12.71
CA ARG A 106 -6.61 -11.45 14.06
C ARG A 106 -5.51 -11.63 15.08
N ASP A 107 -4.78 -12.69 14.98
CA ASP A 107 -3.69 -13.03 15.90
C ASP A 107 -2.31 -12.60 15.41
N GLY A 108 -2.20 -12.15 14.13
CA GLY A 108 -0.98 -11.58 13.57
C GLY A 108 0.08 -12.60 13.20
N ASP A 109 -0.31 -13.85 12.96
CA ASP A 109 0.61 -14.92 12.58
C ASP A 109 0.97 -14.93 11.08
N GLY A 110 0.30 -14.09 10.29
CA GLY A 110 0.48 -13.97 8.85
C GLY A 110 -0.48 -14.80 8.01
N VAL A 111 -1.33 -15.63 8.65
CA VAL A 111 -2.38 -16.40 7.98
C VAL A 111 -3.71 -15.66 8.07
N PRO A 112 -4.38 -15.41 6.92
CA PRO A 112 -5.70 -14.78 6.95
C PRO A 112 -6.72 -15.60 7.72
N ASN A 113 -7.54 -14.97 8.56
CA ASN A 113 -8.59 -15.64 9.35
C ASN A 113 -9.51 -16.54 8.51
N SER A 114 -9.67 -16.27 7.21
CA SER A 114 -10.53 -17.05 6.32
C SER A 114 -10.00 -18.44 6.00
N ILE A 115 -8.71 -18.65 6.16
CA ILE A 115 -8.03 -19.93 5.89
C ILE A 115 -7.28 -20.46 7.11
N ASP A 116 -7.22 -19.68 8.18
CA ASP A 116 -6.60 -20.06 9.43
C ASP A 116 -7.54 -20.96 10.24
N ARG A 117 -7.00 -22.10 10.71
CA ARG A 117 -7.72 -23.05 11.56
C ARG A 117 -7.84 -22.60 13.02
N ALA A 118 -7.02 -21.66 13.42
CA ALA A 118 -6.99 -21.13 14.78
C ALA A 118 -6.82 -19.60 14.79
N PRO A 119 -7.78 -18.81 14.25
CA PRO A 119 -7.65 -17.37 14.00
C PRO A 119 -7.34 -16.49 15.21
N ASP A 120 -7.34 -17.04 16.39
CA ASP A 120 -7.05 -16.36 17.66
C ASP A 120 -5.78 -16.91 18.33
N ASN A 121 -5.03 -17.78 17.65
CA ASN A 121 -3.84 -18.43 18.22
C ASN A 121 -2.65 -18.34 17.29
N PRO A 122 -1.71 -17.39 17.52
CA PRO A 122 -0.57 -17.13 16.61
C PRO A 122 0.46 -18.26 16.53
N THR A 123 0.26 -19.36 17.21
CA THR A 123 1.15 -20.54 17.17
C THR A 123 0.56 -21.74 16.44
N ARG A 124 -0.66 -21.61 15.92
CA ARG A 124 -1.36 -22.65 15.14
C ARG A 124 -2.00 -22.05 13.90
N HIS A 125 -1.80 -22.66 12.77
CA HIS A 125 -2.40 -22.28 11.49
C HIS A 125 -3.17 -23.44 10.88
#